data_940e9631017b005ec5688456c8d97a8e
#
_entry.id   940e9631017b005ec5688456c8d97a8e
#
_cell.length_a   1.000
_cell.length_b   1.000
_cell.length_c   1.000
_cell.angle_alpha   90.00
_cell.angle_beta   90.00
_cell.angle_gamma   90.00
#
_symmetry.space_group_name_H-M   'P 1'
#
loop_
_entity.id
_entity.type
_entity.pdbx_description
1 polymer ?
#
loop_
_entity_poly.entity_id
_entity_poly.type
_entity_poly.pdbx_seq_one_letter_code
_entity_poly.pdbx_strand_id
1 'polypeptide(L)'
;MEQNFTTHCDHEFSWDPNRPLVVACSGGLDSVVLTHLMHQYHGHLILAHMNYGLRGVESDQDEAFVAALGADLGYEVVIDRVAPDSVKNQPGMSLQMKARELRYAFFEHVMLSHHAQGVLTAHHADDNLETFLINLSRSTGLKGLTGIKSSTRGVFRPLLPFKRAEILAFAQNKGYTWREDASNQSDDYQRNIIRHHISPGFDKLERPWNQSLRQTQEYLDQAQTLLQDYLDLVSAQVITETEDGLRLDLTALSAHPSPNVLLAGLCREYGLKAGQDVGQLAQAQSGARLYTQTHELLKDRGVILINA
;
A
#
# COMPACT_ATOMS: atom_id res chain seq x y z
N MET A 1 20.25 -10.78 11.25
CA MET A 1 19.24 -9.83 10.79
C MET A 1 19.83 -8.42 10.58
N GLU A 2 20.56 -7.82 11.55
CA GLU A 2 21.09 -6.46 11.47
C GLU A 2 21.88 -6.19 10.19
N GLN A 3 22.90 -6.99 9.89
CA GLN A 3 23.72 -6.80 8.68
C GLN A 3 22.87 -6.86 7.39
N ASN A 4 21.94 -7.80 7.29
CA ASN A 4 21.05 -7.91 6.11
C ASN A 4 20.12 -6.71 6.01
N PHE A 5 19.65 -6.17 7.16
CA PHE A 5 18.83 -4.97 7.22
C PHE A 5 19.60 -3.74 6.74
N THR A 6 20.83 -3.53 7.25
CA THR A 6 21.70 -2.44 6.80
C THR A 6 21.95 -2.52 5.30
N THR A 7 22.40 -3.69 4.80
CA THR A 7 22.63 -3.89 3.36
C THR A 7 21.39 -3.60 2.51
N HIS A 8 20.21 -4.03 2.99
CA HIS A 8 18.95 -3.75 2.29
C HIS A 8 18.64 -2.25 2.28
N CYS A 9 18.77 -1.57 3.42
CA CYS A 9 18.49 -0.14 3.50
C CYS A 9 19.46 0.68 2.63
N ASP A 10 20.74 0.36 2.62
CA ASP A 10 21.76 1.04 1.81
C ASP A 10 21.49 0.90 0.30
N HIS A 11 20.95 -0.24 -0.11
CA HIS A 11 20.60 -0.50 -1.51
C HIS A 11 19.28 0.16 -1.94
N GLU A 12 18.28 0.13 -1.06
CA GLU A 12 16.90 0.45 -1.42
C GLU A 12 16.54 1.92 -1.16
N PHE A 13 17.19 2.56 -0.17
CA PHE A 13 16.81 3.89 0.27
C PHE A 13 18.00 4.84 0.30
N SER A 14 17.73 6.11 -0.05
CA SER A 14 18.72 7.18 -0.01
C SER A 14 18.27 8.24 1.00
N TRP A 15 18.48 7.97 2.30
CA TRP A 15 18.11 8.90 3.36
C TRP A 15 19.28 9.84 3.73
N ASP A 16 18.94 11.12 4.00
CA ASP A 16 19.87 12.08 4.56
C ASP A 16 20.07 11.79 6.06
N PRO A 17 21.28 11.48 6.53
CA PRO A 17 21.54 11.18 7.94
C PRO A 17 21.26 12.35 8.88
N ASN A 18 21.20 13.58 8.37
CA ASN A 18 20.95 14.79 9.17
C ASN A 18 19.47 15.14 9.31
N ARG A 19 18.60 14.42 8.61
CA ARG A 19 17.14 14.66 8.66
C ARG A 19 16.44 13.52 9.39
N PRO A 20 15.44 13.81 10.25
CA PRO A 20 14.74 12.77 10.97
C PRO A 20 13.89 11.87 10.05
N LEU A 21 13.67 10.64 10.51
CA LEU A 21 12.68 9.71 10.00
C LEU A 21 11.61 9.46 11.07
N VAL A 22 10.36 9.45 10.66
CA VAL A 22 9.24 9.12 11.56
C VAL A 22 9.04 7.61 11.56
N VAL A 23 9.06 6.96 12.71
CA VAL A 23 8.72 5.54 12.86
C VAL A 23 7.28 5.42 13.34
N ALA A 24 6.41 4.83 12.53
CA ALA A 24 5.06 4.47 12.93
C ALA A 24 5.12 3.30 13.93
N CYS A 25 5.07 3.62 15.24
CA CYS A 25 5.24 2.65 16.31
C CYS A 25 3.89 2.34 16.98
N SER A 26 3.41 1.10 16.81
CA SER A 26 2.20 0.61 17.47
C SER A 26 2.46 0.00 18.84
N GLY A 27 3.73 -0.26 19.20
CA GLY A 27 4.12 -1.05 20.37
C GLY A 27 4.14 -2.56 20.14
N GLY A 28 3.63 -3.05 19.00
CA GLY A 28 3.71 -4.46 18.62
C GLY A 28 5.09 -4.88 18.11
N LEU A 29 5.33 -6.21 18.08
CA LEU A 29 6.60 -6.86 17.72
C LEU A 29 7.31 -6.16 16.54
N ASP A 30 6.63 -6.06 15.40
CA ASP A 30 7.24 -5.63 14.15
C ASP A 30 7.67 -4.17 14.21
N SER A 31 6.86 -3.30 14.83
CA SER A 31 7.18 -1.87 14.99
C SER A 31 8.29 -1.62 16.01
N VAL A 32 8.35 -2.42 17.07
CA VAL A 32 9.44 -2.36 18.07
C VAL A 32 10.78 -2.78 17.46
N VAL A 33 10.78 -3.89 16.71
CA VAL A 33 11.99 -4.36 16.00
C VAL A 33 12.46 -3.34 14.98
N LEU A 34 11.51 -2.75 14.19
CA LEU A 34 11.85 -1.69 13.25
C LEU A 34 12.50 -0.50 13.97
N THR A 35 11.94 -0.07 15.11
CA THR A 35 12.49 1.04 15.90
C THR A 35 13.93 0.75 16.34
N HIS A 36 14.21 -0.43 16.88
CA HIS A 36 15.57 -0.80 17.32
C HIS A 36 16.56 -0.93 16.14
N LEU A 37 16.14 -1.51 15.03
CA LEU A 37 17.01 -1.61 13.84
C LEU A 37 17.33 -0.24 13.27
N MET A 38 16.34 0.66 13.20
CA MET A 38 16.54 2.03 12.73
C MET A 38 17.34 2.89 13.71
N HIS A 39 17.22 2.64 15.02
CA HIS A 39 18.08 3.25 16.04
C HIS A 39 19.57 2.97 15.77
N GLN A 40 19.90 1.75 15.41
CA GLN A 40 21.26 1.36 15.09
C GLN A 40 21.72 1.88 13.72
N TYR A 41 20.80 1.95 12.75
CA TYR A 41 21.12 2.28 11.36
C TYR A 41 21.19 3.78 11.09
N HIS A 42 20.19 4.54 11.54
CA HIS A 42 20.04 5.96 11.21
C HIS A 42 20.23 6.91 12.41
N GLY A 43 19.73 6.54 13.59
CA GLY A 43 19.96 7.26 14.84
C GLY A 43 19.23 8.58 15.02
N HIS A 44 18.52 9.09 14.00
CA HIS A 44 17.75 10.33 14.08
C HIS A 44 16.27 10.06 13.79
N LEU A 45 15.53 9.68 14.84
CA LEU A 45 14.15 9.17 14.73
C LEU A 45 13.18 9.99 15.56
N ILE A 46 11.92 9.96 15.13
CA ILE A 46 10.75 10.42 15.88
C ILE A 46 9.77 9.26 15.90
N LEU A 47 9.28 8.86 17.06
CA LEU A 47 8.26 7.82 17.16
C LEU A 47 6.87 8.45 17.05
N ALA A 48 6.03 7.91 16.16
CA ALA A 48 4.64 8.35 15.99
C ALA A 48 3.68 7.23 16.38
N HIS A 49 2.84 7.48 17.38
CA HIS A 49 1.83 6.55 17.87
C HIS A 49 0.44 7.14 17.77
N MET A 50 -0.52 6.37 17.25
CA MET A 50 -1.92 6.76 17.21
C MET A 50 -2.75 5.86 18.11
N ASN A 51 -3.32 6.43 19.15
CA ASN A 51 -4.24 5.76 20.07
C ASN A 51 -5.69 5.99 19.63
N TYR A 52 -6.33 4.92 19.15
CA TYR A 52 -7.73 4.98 18.68
C TYR A 52 -8.76 4.82 19.81
N GLY A 53 -8.34 4.52 21.05
CA GLY A 53 -9.22 4.28 22.18
C GLY A 53 -10.16 3.08 22.02
N LEU A 54 -9.99 2.25 20.98
CA LEU A 54 -10.92 1.17 20.62
C LEU A 54 -10.91 0.01 21.62
N ARG A 55 -9.83 -0.15 22.38
CA ARG A 55 -9.61 -1.21 23.37
C ARG A 55 -9.55 -0.69 24.82
N GLY A 56 -9.96 0.56 25.05
CA GLY A 56 -9.93 1.18 26.38
C GLY A 56 -8.54 1.12 27.02
N VAL A 57 -8.43 0.53 28.20
CA VAL A 57 -7.18 0.46 28.99
C VAL A 57 -6.01 -0.16 28.22
N GLU A 58 -6.25 -1.13 27.34
CA GLU A 58 -5.18 -1.73 26.53
C GLU A 58 -4.58 -0.71 25.54
N SER A 59 -5.41 0.14 24.95
CA SER A 59 -4.92 1.21 24.08
C SER A 59 -4.05 2.23 24.83
N ASP A 60 -4.41 2.55 26.08
CA ASP A 60 -3.61 3.44 26.93
C ASP A 60 -2.29 2.78 27.38
N GLN A 61 -2.31 1.47 27.60
CA GLN A 61 -1.09 0.71 27.90
C GLN A 61 -0.15 0.62 26.70
N ASP A 62 -0.66 0.50 25.47
CA ASP A 62 0.15 0.52 24.27
C ASP A 62 0.82 1.89 24.08
N GLU A 63 0.07 2.96 24.32
CA GLU A 63 0.60 4.34 24.31
C GLU A 63 1.72 4.52 25.35
N ALA A 64 1.47 4.10 26.61
CA ALA A 64 2.47 4.18 27.68
C ALA A 64 3.73 3.38 27.36
N PHE A 65 3.58 2.20 26.74
CA PHE A 65 4.70 1.38 26.28
C PHE A 65 5.55 2.11 25.23
N VAL A 66 4.91 2.71 24.21
CA VAL A 66 5.63 3.44 23.15
C VAL A 66 6.32 4.68 23.72
N ALA A 67 5.69 5.39 24.66
CA ALA A 67 6.29 6.52 25.34
C ALA A 67 7.54 6.10 26.14
N ALA A 68 7.49 4.98 26.86
CA ALA A 68 8.64 4.42 27.57
C ALA A 68 9.77 4.00 26.61
N LEU A 69 9.43 3.31 25.51
CA LEU A 69 10.41 2.92 24.47
C LEU A 69 11.13 4.14 23.89
N GLY A 70 10.38 5.22 23.61
CA GLY A 70 10.99 6.46 23.10
C GLY A 70 11.93 7.11 24.13
N ALA A 71 11.52 7.15 25.40
CA ALA A 71 12.35 7.68 26.49
C ALA A 71 13.63 6.86 26.68
N ASP A 72 13.54 5.52 26.66
CA ASP A 72 14.69 4.62 26.81
C ASP A 72 15.71 4.75 25.65
N LEU A 73 15.23 5.02 24.43
CA LEU A 73 16.08 5.21 23.25
C LEU A 73 16.49 6.68 23.02
N GLY A 74 15.97 7.62 23.81
CA GLY A 74 16.27 9.05 23.71
C GLY A 74 15.58 9.75 22.54
N TYR A 75 14.41 9.29 22.12
CA TYR A 75 13.63 9.86 21.01
C TYR A 75 12.38 10.57 21.48
N GLU A 76 12.01 11.60 20.73
CA GLU A 76 10.70 12.23 20.85
C GLU A 76 9.60 11.26 20.42
N VAL A 77 8.50 11.25 21.17
CA VAL A 77 7.29 10.47 20.86
C VAL A 77 6.13 11.42 20.63
N VAL A 78 5.59 11.41 19.43
CA VAL A 78 4.40 12.17 19.06
C VAL A 78 3.20 11.22 19.14
N ILE A 79 2.24 11.55 20.00
CA ILE A 79 1.05 10.74 20.24
C ILE A 79 -0.17 11.53 19.78
N ASP A 80 -1.05 10.91 19.00
CA ASP A 80 -2.37 11.41 18.68
C ASP A 80 -3.44 10.47 19.23
N ARG A 81 -4.48 11.06 19.86
CA ARG A 81 -5.61 10.32 20.44
C ARG A 81 -6.86 10.63 19.65
N VAL A 82 -7.41 9.60 19.04
CA VAL A 82 -8.65 9.70 18.27
C VAL A 82 -9.83 9.33 19.14
N ALA A 83 -10.85 10.19 19.19
CA ALA A 83 -12.08 9.86 19.88
C ALA A 83 -12.74 8.62 19.23
N PRO A 84 -13.11 7.57 20.01
CA PRO A 84 -13.65 6.32 19.45
C PRO A 84 -14.86 6.52 18.51
N ASP A 85 -15.67 7.53 18.78
CA ASP A 85 -16.86 7.84 17.97
C ASP A 85 -16.53 8.45 16.60
N SER A 86 -15.38 9.11 16.46
CA SER A 86 -14.95 9.69 15.19
C SER A 86 -14.55 8.61 14.16
N VAL A 87 -14.23 7.40 14.61
CA VAL A 87 -13.88 6.26 13.78
C VAL A 87 -15.12 5.46 13.37
N LYS A 88 -16.18 5.46 14.19
CA LYS A 88 -17.36 4.58 14.04
C LYS A 88 -18.44 5.08 13.07
N ASN A 89 -18.48 6.36 12.71
CA ASN A 89 -19.70 7.01 12.19
C ASN A 89 -19.59 7.61 10.77
N GLN A 90 -19.01 6.92 9.79
CA GLN A 90 -19.13 7.38 8.39
C GLN A 90 -19.88 6.36 7.52
N PRO A 91 -21.04 6.71 6.95
CA PRO A 91 -21.74 5.84 5.99
C PRO A 91 -20.86 5.53 4.78
N GLY A 92 -20.77 4.26 4.40
CA GLY A 92 -20.05 3.82 3.20
C GLY A 92 -18.57 3.52 3.36
N MET A 93 -17.98 3.74 4.54
CA MET A 93 -16.56 3.43 4.80
C MET A 93 -16.41 2.44 5.96
N SER A 94 -15.57 1.41 5.79
CA SER A 94 -15.28 0.49 6.89
C SER A 94 -14.44 1.16 7.97
N LEU A 95 -14.61 0.70 9.24
CA LEU A 95 -13.81 1.14 10.38
C LEU A 95 -12.30 1.12 10.08
N GLN A 96 -11.84 0.06 9.41
CA GLN A 96 -10.43 -0.11 9.04
C GLN A 96 -9.95 0.92 8.00
N MET A 97 -10.80 1.25 7.02
CA MET A 97 -10.48 2.26 6.02
C MET A 97 -10.37 3.63 6.68
N LYS A 98 -11.29 3.97 7.57
CA LYS A 98 -11.26 5.24 8.30
C LYS A 98 -10.04 5.36 9.23
N ALA A 99 -9.77 4.31 10.01
CA ALA A 99 -8.58 4.27 10.86
C ALA A 99 -7.29 4.40 10.04
N ARG A 100 -7.26 3.82 8.83
CA ARG A 100 -6.14 3.96 7.91
C ARG A 100 -5.98 5.40 7.42
N GLU A 101 -7.04 6.06 6.99
CA GLU A 101 -6.99 7.48 6.56
C GLU A 101 -6.46 8.39 7.67
N LEU A 102 -7.04 8.29 8.87
CA LEU A 102 -6.62 9.09 10.03
C LEU A 102 -5.14 8.86 10.35
N ARG A 103 -4.69 7.60 10.30
CA ARG A 103 -3.28 7.23 10.53
C ARG A 103 -2.34 7.90 9.54
N TYR A 104 -2.66 7.85 8.25
CA TYR A 104 -1.78 8.47 7.24
C TYR A 104 -1.80 9.99 7.31
N ALA A 105 -2.95 10.61 7.59
CA ALA A 105 -3.04 12.05 7.83
C ALA A 105 -2.20 12.48 9.05
N PHE A 106 -2.25 11.73 10.14
CA PHE A 106 -1.41 11.95 11.31
C PHE A 106 0.09 11.83 10.98
N PHE A 107 0.49 10.77 10.28
CA PHE A 107 1.89 10.59 9.90
C PHE A 107 2.39 11.70 8.98
N GLU A 108 1.58 12.16 8.05
CA GLU A 108 1.91 13.29 7.18
C GLU A 108 2.07 14.58 8.00
N HIS A 109 1.18 14.82 8.96
CA HIS A 109 1.28 15.95 9.87
C HIS A 109 2.59 15.92 10.68
N VAL A 110 2.93 14.76 11.29
CA VAL A 110 4.19 14.62 12.04
C VAL A 110 5.40 14.82 11.13
N MET A 111 5.39 14.22 9.95
CA MET A 111 6.46 14.37 8.97
C MET A 111 6.71 15.84 8.59
N LEU A 112 5.65 16.61 8.33
CA LEU A 112 5.75 18.01 7.96
C LEU A 112 6.21 18.88 9.15
N SER A 113 5.64 18.66 10.35
CA SER A 113 5.95 19.47 11.55
C SER A 113 7.40 19.36 11.98
N HIS A 114 8.01 18.19 11.78
CA HIS A 114 9.39 17.91 12.17
C HIS A 114 10.39 17.95 11.00
N HIS A 115 9.97 18.39 9.82
CA HIS A 115 10.78 18.39 8.60
C HIS A 115 11.41 17.01 8.30
N ALA A 116 10.72 15.93 8.67
CA ALA A 116 11.18 14.57 8.46
C ALA A 116 11.18 14.23 6.96
N GLN A 117 12.08 13.34 6.55
CA GLN A 117 12.20 12.95 5.14
C GLN A 117 11.24 11.83 4.74
N GLY A 118 10.59 11.19 5.72
CA GLY A 118 9.59 10.17 5.46
C GLY A 118 9.13 9.42 6.71
N VAL A 119 8.19 8.51 6.49
CA VAL A 119 7.58 7.67 7.51
C VAL A 119 7.95 6.21 7.28
N LEU A 120 8.41 5.55 8.31
CA LEU A 120 8.76 4.12 8.32
C LEU A 120 7.59 3.31 8.88
N THR A 121 7.18 2.28 8.17
CA THR A 121 6.15 1.33 8.63
C THR A 121 6.70 -0.09 8.64
N ALA A 122 6.28 -0.89 9.62
CA ALA A 122 6.82 -2.22 9.89
C ALA A 122 6.17 -3.34 9.05
N HIS A 123 5.74 -3.04 7.81
CA HIS A 123 5.25 -4.09 6.90
C HIS A 123 6.39 -5.04 6.55
N HIS A 124 6.10 -6.33 6.56
CA HIS A 124 7.07 -7.40 6.33
C HIS A 124 6.62 -8.36 5.22
N ALA A 125 7.40 -9.40 4.93
CA ALA A 125 7.16 -10.30 3.81
C ALA A 125 5.78 -11.00 3.90
N ASP A 126 5.34 -11.39 5.10
CA ASP A 126 4.05 -12.05 5.30
C ASP A 126 2.88 -11.11 4.99
N ASP A 127 2.96 -9.82 5.35
CA ASP A 127 1.96 -8.81 4.95
C ASP A 127 1.87 -8.67 3.43
N ASN A 128 3.01 -8.79 2.75
CA ASN A 128 3.07 -8.73 1.30
C ASN A 128 2.42 -9.96 0.66
N LEU A 129 2.65 -11.16 1.20
CA LEU A 129 1.98 -12.39 0.78
C LEU A 129 0.47 -12.29 1.01
N GLU A 130 0.04 -11.87 2.20
CA GLU A 130 -1.38 -11.67 2.52
C GLU A 130 -2.05 -10.70 1.52
N THR A 131 -1.39 -9.57 1.24
CA THR A 131 -1.88 -8.57 0.28
C THR A 131 -1.97 -9.14 -1.13
N PHE A 132 -0.97 -9.90 -1.57
CA PHE A 132 -0.96 -10.55 -2.87
C PHE A 132 -2.14 -11.52 -3.01
N LEU A 133 -2.36 -12.39 -2.01
CA LEU A 133 -3.44 -13.39 -2.01
C LEU A 133 -4.83 -12.74 -1.94
N ILE A 134 -5.00 -11.68 -1.13
CA ILE A 134 -6.24 -10.89 -1.09
C ILE A 134 -6.53 -10.27 -2.46
N ASN A 135 -5.55 -9.66 -3.08
CA ASN A 135 -5.70 -9.03 -4.37
C ASN A 135 -6.00 -10.05 -5.47
N LEU A 136 -5.31 -11.20 -5.46
CA LEU A 136 -5.59 -12.31 -6.36
C LEU A 136 -7.03 -12.80 -6.24
N SER A 137 -7.54 -12.98 -5.01
CA SER A 137 -8.92 -13.41 -4.76
C SER A 137 -9.98 -12.40 -5.22
N ARG A 138 -9.59 -11.12 -5.38
CA ARG A 138 -10.44 -10.03 -5.86
C ARG A 138 -10.34 -9.79 -7.35
N SER A 139 -9.64 -10.66 -8.09
CA SER A 139 -9.44 -10.53 -9.54
C SER A 139 -8.85 -9.19 -9.95
N THR A 140 -7.85 -8.69 -9.22
CA THR A 140 -7.19 -7.43 -9.57
C THR A 140 -6.32 -7.59 -10.82
N GLY A 141 -6.12 -6.48 -11.57
CA GLY A 141 -5.14 -6.45 -12.66
C GLY A 141 -3.68 -6.47 -12.15
N LEU A 142 -2.72 -6.36 -13.08
CA LEU A 142 -1.28 -6.41 -12.80
C LEU A 142 -0.89 -5.50 -11.63
N LYS A 143 -1.36 -4.25 -11.63
CA LYS A 143 -1.07 -3.25 -10.58
C LYS A 143 -1.37 -3.76 -9.17
N GLY A 144 -2.44 -4.52 -8.97
CA GLY A 144 -2.80 -5.09 -7.67
C GLY A 144 -1.90 -6.26 -7.27
N LEU A 145 -1.32 -6.98 -8.24
CA LEU A 145 -0.46 -8.13 -8.00
C LEU A 145 1.01 -7.75 -7.78
N THR A 146 1.42 -6.51 -8.03
CA THR A 146 2.78 -6.04 -7.72
C THR A 146 3.07 -5.94 -6.21
N GLY A 147 2.08 -6.19 -5.35
CA GLY A 147 2.22 -6.26 -3.90
C GLY A 147 2.44 -4.92 -3.21
N ILE A 148 3.04 -5.00 -2.02
CA ILE A 148 3.40 -3.83 -1.23
C ILE A 148 4.75 -3.31 -1.73
N LYS A 149 4.82 -2.03 -2.10
CA LYS A 149 6.07 -1.39 -2.53
C LYS A 149 6.95 -1.06 -1.33
N SER A 150 8.28 -1.16 -1.50
CA SER A 150 9.28 -0.76 -0.50
C SER A 150 9.14 0.71 -0.10
N SER A 151 8.80 1.56 -1.08
CA SER A 151 8.50 2.97 -0.85
C SER A 151 7.30 3.46 -1.65
N THR A 152 6.51 4.36 -1.08
CA THR A 152 5.36 4.99 -1.76
C THR A 152 5.05 6.33 -1.10
N ARG A 153 5.14 7.43 -1.84
CA ARG A 153 4.75 8.78 -1.36
C ARG A 153 5.32 9.12 0.01
N GLY A 154 6.62 8.91 0.22
CA GLY A 154 7.29 9.20 1.49
C GLY A 154 7.06 8.19 2.61
N VAL A 155 6.37 7.08 2.34
CA VAL A 155 6.24 5.96 3.28
C VAL A 155 7.18 4.84 2.88
N PHE A 156 8.10 4.46 3.76
CA PHE A 156 9.13 3.43 3.55
C PHE A 156 8.83 2.18 4.37
N ARG A 157 9.26 1.01 3.89
CA ARG A 157 8.99 -0.30 4.51
C ARG A 157 10.25 -1.16 4.59
N PRO A 158 11.16 -0.82 5.51
CA PRO A 158 12.48 -1.47 5.57
C PRO A 158 12.43 -2.95 5.95
N LEU A 159 11.35 -3.41 6.60
CA LEU A 159 11.17 -4.82 6.97
C LEU A 159 10.57 -5.70 5.86
N LEU A 160 10.21 -5.12 4.71
CA LEU A 160 9.48 -5.83 3.66
C LEU A 160 10.16 -7.13 3.15
N PRO A 161 11.49 -7.26 3.08
CA PRO A 161 12.14 -8.51 2.69
C PRO A 161 12.14 -9.61 3.75
N PHE A 162 11.89 -9.27 5.03
CA PHE A 162 12.04 -10.18 6.16
C PHE A 162 10.73 -10.87 6.50
N LYS A 163 10.81 -12.16 6.85
CA LYS A 163 9.67 -12.91 7.37
C LYS A 163 9.37 -12.53 8.82
N ARG A 164 8.10 -12.61 9.21
CA ARG A 164 7.69 -12.37 10.61
C ARG A 164 8.41 -13.30 11.58
N ALA A 165 8.69 -14.56 11.19
CA ALA A 165 9.45 -15.50 12.01
C ALA A 165 10.90 -15.04 12.27
N GLU A 166 11.55 -14.41 11.29
CA GLU A 166 12.91 -13.84 11.45
C GLU A 166 12.89 -12.63 12.40
N ILE A 167 11.85 -11.79 12.27
CA ILE A 167 11.63 -10.62 13.15
C ILE A 167 11.44 -11.09 14.60
N LEU A 168 10.58 -12.09 14.82
CA LEU A 168 10.33 -12.66 16.15
C LEU A 168 11.61 -13.27 16.77
N ALA A 169 12.32 -14.11 16.02
CA ALA A 169 13.56 -14.73 16.48
C ALA A 169 14.62 -13.67 16.84
N PHE A 170 14.71 -12.60 16.05
CA PHE A 170 15.61 -11.49 16.34
C PHE A 170 15.23 -10.75 17.63
N ALA A 171 13.96 -10.42 17.82
CA ALA A 171 13.48 -9.75 19.04
C ALA A 171 13.76 -10.60 20.29
N GLN A 172 13.48 -11.91 20.22
CA GLN A 172 13.75 -12.84 21.32
C GLN A 172 15.25 -12.92 21.65
N ASN A 173 16.12 -13.03 20.63
CA ASN A 173 17.56 -13.08 20.84
C ASN A 173 18.14 -11.80 21.45
N LYS A 174 17.50 -10.66 21.19
CA LYS A 174 17.90 -9.35 21.76
C LYS A 174 17.25 -9.06 23.09
N GLY A 175 16.28 -9.87 23.53
CA GLY A 175 15.51 -9.64 24.77
C GLY A 175 14.61 -8.43 24.69
N TYR A 176 14.15 -8.05 23.50
CA TYR A 176 13.20 -6.95 23.35
C TYR A 176 11.83 -7.36 23.90
N THR A 177 11.14 -6.40 24.47
CA THR A 177 9.74 -6.55 24.91
C THR A 177 8.83 -5.83 23.95
N TRP A 178 7.62 -6.34 23.79
CA TRP A 178 6.58 -5.75 22.93
C TRP A 178 5.19 -6.05 23.48
N ARG A 179 4.18 -5.36 22.95
CA ARG A 179 2.77 -5.58 23.29
C ARG A 179 2.14 -6.54 22.29
N GLU A 180 1.37 -7.51 22.75
CA GLU A 180 0.60 -8.40 21.89
C GLU A 180 -0.81 -7.85 21.67
N ASP A 181 -1.26 -7.85 20.42
CA ASP A 181 -2.62 -7.43 20.07
C ASP A 181 -3.54 -8.64 20.01
N ALA A 182 -4.47 -8.73 20.94
CA ALA A 182 -5.46 -9.82 21.02
C ALA A 182 -6.35 -9.91 19.75
N SER A 183 -6.51 -8.82 19.00
CA SER A 183 -7.30 -8.83 17.75
C SER A 183 -6.66 -9.64 16.61
N ASN A 184 -5.38 -9.99 16.74
CA ASN A 184 -4.69 -10.86 15.77
C ASN A 184 -5.14 -12.32 15.86
N GLN A 185 -5.91 -12.72 16.86
CA GLN A 185 -6.31 -14.12 17.09
C GLN A 185 -7.66 -14.49 16.47
N SER A 186 -8.48 -13.52 16.04
CA SER A 186 -9.78 -13.81 15.44
C SER A 186 -9.70 -13.98 13.92
N ASP A 187 -10.52 -14.89 13.35
CA ASP A 187 -10.69 -15.08 11.90
C ASP A 187 -11.78 -14.18 11.28
N ASP A 188 -12.19 -13.12 11.98
CA ASP A 188 -13.25 -12.21 11.52
C ASP A 188 -12.91 -11.45 10.24
N TYR A 189 -11.63 -11.41 9.89
CA TYR A 189 -11.13 -10.70 8.71
C TYR A 189 -10.44 -11.63 7.73
N GLN A 190 -10.71 -11.46 6.43
CA GLN A 190 -10.08 -12.21 5.33
C GLN A 190 -8.54 -12.31 5.47
N ARG A 191 -7.91 -11.25 5.99
CA ARG A 191 -6.46 -11.22 6.23
C ARG A 191 -6.02 -12.24 7.29
N ASN A 192 -6.79 -12.39 8.37
CA ASN A 192 -6.50 -13.36 9.43
C ASN A 192 -6.71 -14.79 8.94
N ILE A 193 -7.74 -15.04 8.14
CA ILE A 193 -7.93 -16.35 7.50
C ILE A 193 -6.71 -16.74 6.67
N ILE A 194 -6.20 -15.83 5.84
CA ILE A 194 -5.00 -16.08 5.03
C ILE A 194 -3.80 -16.33 5.95
N ARG A 195 -3.60 -15.52 6.97
CA ARG A 195 -2.49 -15.61 7.92
C ARG A 195 -2.48 -16.95 8.67
N HIS A 196 -3.63 -17.39 9.16
CA HIS A 196 -3.71 -18.59 10.00
C HIS A 196 -3.79 -19.89 9.21
N HIS A 197 -4.45 -19.89 8.04
CA HIS A 197 -4.77 -21.12 7.33
C HIS A 197 -4.05 -21.31 6.00
N ILE A 198 -3.58 -20.25 5.36
CA ILE A 198 -2.94 -20.32 4.03
C ILE A 198 -1.44 -20.05 4.11
N SER A 199 -1.03 -18.94 4.72
CA SER A 199 0.38 -18.53 4.79
C SER A 199 1.31 -19.58 5.40
N PRO A 200 0.93 -20.35 6.45
CA PRO A 200 1.79 -21.40 7.00
C PRO A 200 2.10 -22.53 6.04
N GLY A 201 1.27 -22.71 4.99
CA GLY A 201 1.54 -23.67 3.93
C GLY A 201 2.75 -23.29 3.07
N PHE A 202 3.00 -22.00 2.89
CA PHE A 202 4.14 -21.52 2.10
C PHE A 202 5.48 -21.79 2.76
N ASP A 203 5.57 -21.84 4.09
CA ASP A 203 6.80 -22.19 4.81
C ASP A 203 7.21 -23.67 4.67
N LYS A 204 6.30 -24.51 4.19
CA LYS A 204 6.56 -25.93 3.89
C LYS A 204 7.10 -26.16 2.48
N LEU A 205 7.15 -25.12 1.63
CA LEU A 205 7.69 -25.23 0.28
C LEU A 205 9.23 -25.31 0.33
N GLU A 206 9.81 -26.03 -0.63
CA GLU A 206 11.25 -26.24 -0.72
C GLU A 206 12.05 -24.94 -0.93
N ARG A 207 11.46 -23.97 -1.64
CA ARG A 207 12.09 -22.67 -1.93
C ARG A 207 11.63 -21.60 -0.95
N PRO A 208 12.51 -20.66 -0.58
CA PRO A 208 12.14 -19.48 0.22
C PRO A 208 11.06 -18.66 -0.51
N TRP A 209 9.81 -18.82 -0.09
CA TRP A 209 8.66 -18.22 -0.76
C TRP A 209 8.72 -16.68 -0.82
N ASN A 210 9.28 -16.02 0.21
CA ASN A 210 9.41 -14.56 0.25
C ASN A 210 10.30 -14.03 -0.88
N GLN A 211 11.39 -14.72 -1.20
CA GLN A 211 12.26 -14.36 -2.31
C GLN A 211 11.58 -14.61 -3.65
N SER A 212 10.92 -15.78 -3.80
CA SER A 212 10.18 -16.12 -5.02
C SER A 212 9.01 -15.17 -5.28
N LEU A 213 8.27 -14.79 -4.24
CA LEU A 213 7.17 -13.81 -4.34
C LEU A 213 7.72 -12.45 -4.78
N ARG A 214 8.78 -11.97 -4.15
CA ARG A 214 9.42 -10.70 -4.50
C ARG A 214 9.86 -10.70 -5.97
N GLN A 215 10.56 -11.73 -6.41
CA GLN A 215 11.01 -11.85 -7.80
C GLN A 215 9.82 -11.84 -8.79
N THR A 216 8.74 -12.57 -8.46
CA THR A 216 7.51 -12.56 -9.27
C THR A 216 6.90 -11.16 -9.33
N GLN A 217 6.84 -10.46 -8.21
CA GLN A 217 6.31 -9.10 -8.16
C GLN A 217 7.17 -8.09 -8.91
N GLU A 218 8.49 -8.25 -8.90
CA GLU A 218 9.41 -7.46 -9.72
C GLU A 218 9.14 -7.66 -11.22
N TYR A 219 8.93 -8.90 -11.68
CA TYR A 219 8.55 -9.16 -13.08
C TYR A 219 7.19 -8.56 -13.45
N LEU A 220 6.21 -8.67 -12.54
CA LEU A 220 4.88 -8.07 -12.76
C LEU A 220 4.96 -6.52 -12.81
N ASP A 221 5.82 -5.92 -12.01
CA ASP A 221 6.04 -4.48 -11.99
C ASP A 221 6.73 -3.99 -13.27
N GLN A 222 7.75 -4.71 -13.74
CA GLN A 222 8.38 -4.44 -15.03
C GLN A 222 7.37 -4.55 -16.18
N ALA A 223 6.55 -5.60 -16.19
CA ALA A 223 5.49 -5.76 -17.17
C ALA A 223 4.44 -4.63 -17.11
N GLN A 224 4.07 -4.20 -15.88
CA GLN A 224 3.15 -3.08 -15.67
C GLN A 224 3.74 -1.77 -16.20
N THR A 225 5.03 -1.51 -15.98
CA THR A 225 5.73 -0.32 -16.47
C THR A 225 5.73 -0.30 -18.00
N LEU A 226 6.15 -1.40 -18.65
CA LEU A 226 6.14 -1.51 -20.10
C LEU A 226 4.73 -1.34 -20.71
N LEU A 227 3.72 -1.89 -20.04
CA LEU A 227 2.33 -1.72 -20.48
C LEU A 227 1.89 -0.25 -20.36
N GLN A 228 2.24 0.43 -19.25
CA GLN A 228 1.89 1.83 -19.06
C GLN A 228 2.58 2.71 -20.11
N ASP A 229 3.90 2.54 -20.30
CA ASP A 229 4.65 3.29 -21.31
C ASP A 229 4.02 3.13 -22.70
N TYR A 230 3.58 1.91 -23.04
CA TYR A 230 2.90 1.66 -24.31
C TYR A 230 1.52 2.32 -24.40
N LEU A 231 0.74 2.27 -23.29
CA LEU A 231 -0.57 2.96 -23.24
C LEU A 231 -0.41 4.48 -23.39
N ASP A 232 0.63 5.06 -22.76
CA ASP A 232 0.92 6.49 -22.86
C ASP A 232 1.28 6.89 -24.29
N LEU A 233 2.11 6.08 -24.97
CA LEU A 233 2.44 6.28 -26.39
C LEU A 233 1.20 6.22 -27.29
N VAL A 234 0.31 5.25 -27.05
CA VAL A 234 -0.94 5.11 -27.83
C VAL A 234 -1.89 6.25 -27.49
N SER A 235 -2.03 6.60 -26.21
CA SER A 235 -2.88 7.71 -25.74
C SER A 235 -2.54 9.01 -26.48
N ALA A 236 -1.26 9.34 -26.57
CA ALA A 236 -0.78 10.54 -27.29
C ALA A 236 -1.15 10.55 -28.80
N GLN A 237 -1.44 9.39 -29.38
CA GLN A 237 -1.82 9.28 -30.79
C GLN A 237 -3.33 9.30 -31.03
N VAL A 238 -4.13 8.80 -30.05
CA VAL A 238 -5.56 8.56 -30.23
C VAL A 238 -6.46 9.41 -29.33
N ILE A 239 -5.90 10.10 -28.33
CA ILE A 239 -6.67 10.99 -27.43
C ILE A 239 -6.26 12.44 -27.69
N THR A 240 -7.25 13.30 -27.85
CA THR A 240 -7.07 14.75 -28.01
C THR A 240 -7.93 15.50 -26.99
N GLU A 241 -7.41 16.59 -26.45
CA GLU A 241 -8.18 17.52 -25.64
C GLU A 241 -9.12 18.37 -26.51
N THR A 242 -10.33 18.61 -26.01
CA THR A 242 -11.35 19.48 -26.63
C THR A 242 -11.91 20.43 -25.57
N GLU A 243 -12.67 21.41 -25.97
CA GLU A 243 -13.32 22.37 -25.04
C GLU A 243 -14.26 21.66 -24.05
N ASP A 244 -14.88 20.55 -24.44
CA ASP A 244 -15.87 19.82 -23.67
C ASP A 244 -15.30 18.57 -22.95
N GLY A 245 -13.98 18.31 -22.99
CA GLY A 245 -13.36 17.14 -22.38
C GLY A 245 -12.31 16.47 -23.28
N LEU A 246 -12.21 15.13 -23.24
CA LEU A 246 -11.27 14.36 -24.04
C LEU A 246 -12.01 13.59 -25.12
N ARG A 247 -11.34 13.44 -26.27
CA ARG A 247 -11.87 12.70 -27.43
C ARG A 247 -10.91 11.58 -27.78
N LEU A 248 -11.38 10.33 -27.69
CA LEU A 248 -10.67 9.12 -28.10
C LEU A 248 -11.11 8.69 -29.51
N ASP A 249 -10.17 8.63 -30.45
CA ASP A 249 -10.42 8.26 -31.84
C ASP A 249 -10.36 6.73 -32.02
N LEU A 250 -11.52 6.11 -32.24
CA LEU A 250 -11.62 4.67 -32.45
C LEU A 250 -11.06 4.21 -33.79
N THR A 251 -11.04 5.10 -34.80
CA THR A 251 -10.49 4.77 -36.12
C THR A 251 -8.97 4.69 -36.03
N ALA A 252 -8.33 5.68 -35.41
CA ALA A 252 -6.89 5.65 -35.15
C ALA A 252 -6.52 4.46 -34.26
N LEU A 253 -7.29 4.19 -33.21
CA LEU A 253 -7.06 3.05 -32.33
C LEU A 253 -7.16 1.70 -33.06
N SER A 254 -8.06 1.58 -34.05
CA SER A 254 -8.23 0.34 -34.83
C SER A 254 -7.02 -0.05 -35.69
N ALA A 255 -6.09 0.88 -35.92
CA ALA A 255 -4.84 0.60 -36.63
C ALA A 255 -3.81 -0.17 -35.77
N HIS A 256 -4.00 -0.22 -34.46
CA HIS A 256 -3.12 -0.95 -33.54
C HIS A 256 -3.41 -2.47 -33.51
N PRO A 257 -2.42 -3.32 -33.17
CA PRO A 257 -2.59 -4.79 -33.18
C PRO A 257 -3.66 -5.34 -32.25
N SER A 258 -3.97 -4.64 -31.15
CA SER A 258 -4.91 -5.11 -30.12
C SER A 258 -5.86 -4.00 -29.66
N PRO A 259 -6.71 -3.45 -30.56
CA PRO A 259 -7.47 -2.23 -30.29
C PRO A 259 -8.43 -2.36 -29.10
N ASN A 260 -9.08 -3.50 -28.92
CA ASN A 260 -10.00 -3.71 -27.79
C ASN A 260 -9.29 -3.76 -26.43
N VAL A 261 -8.10 -4.35 -26.38
CA VAL A 261 -7.27 -4.40 -25.15
C VAL A 261 -6.77 -3.01 -24.80
N LEU A 262 -6.32 -2.26 -25.81
CA LEU A 262 -5.86 -0.88 -25.65
C LEU A 262 -7.01 0.04 -25.24
N LEU A 263 -8.18 -0.08 -25.83
CA LEU A 263 -9.35 0.68 -25.44
C LEU A 263 -9.70 0.47 -23.95
N ALA A 264 -9.72 -0.79 -23.51
CA ALA A 264 -9.98 -1.10 -22.13
C ALA A 264 -8.85 -0.58 -21.20
N GLY A 265 -7.60 -0.65 -21.62
CA GLY A 265 -6.44 -0.11 -20.92
C GLY A 265 -6.54 1.40 -20.71
N LEU A 266 -6.75 2.15 -21.79
CA LEU A 266 -6.92 3.61 -21.79
C LEU A 266 -8.11 4.05 -20.93
N CYS A 267 -9.26 3.39 -21.06
CA CYS A 267 -10.45 3.76 -20.29
C CYS A 267 -10.35 3.45 -18.78
N ARG A 268 -9.42 2.58 -18.35
CA ARG A 268 -9.17 2.36 -16.90
C ARG A 268 -8.63 3.59 -16.21
N GLU A 269 -7.88 4.43 -16.87
CA GLU A 269 -7.41 5.71 -16.31
C GLU A 269 -8.55 6.66 -16.00
N TYR A 270 -9.66 6.50 -16.71
CA TYR A 270 -10.89 7.28 -16.51
C TYR A 270 -11.92 6.53 -15.65
N GLY A 271 -11.48 5.62 -14.79
CA GLY A 271 -12.32 4.97 -13.78
C GLY A 271 -13.16 3.79 -14.27
N LEU A 272 -12.83 3.16 -15.42
CA LEU A 272 -13.50 1.95 -15.89
C LEU A 272 -13.32 0.81 -14.87
N LYS A 273 -14.43 0.22 -14.42
CA LYS A 273 -14.45 -0.88 -13.45
C LYS A 273 -14.29 -2.24 -14.11
N ALA A 274 -13.84 -3.22 -13.30
CA ALA A 274 -13.93 -4.62 -13.69
C ALA A 274 -15.39 -5.01 -13.99
N GLY A 275 -15.59 -5.72 -15.10
CA GLY A 275 -16.92 -6.13 -15.57
C GLY A 275 -17.65 -5.09 -16.43
N GLN A 276 -17.17 -3.86 -16.54
CA GLN A 276 -17.66 -2.90 -17.53
C GLN A 276 -17.00 -3.18 -18.88
N ASP A 277 -17.81 -3.31 -19.93
CA ASP A 277 -17.36 -3.62 -21.29
C ASP A 277 -17.40 -2.38 -22.18
N VAL A 278 -16.27 -1.68 -22.24
CA VAL A 278 -16.12 -0.52 -23.14
C VAL A 278 -16.07 -0.93 -24.63
N GLY A 279 -15.79 -2.20 -24.92
CA GLY A 279 -15.86 -2.74 -26.27
C GLY A 279 -17.29 -2.75 -26.82
N GLN A 280 -18.28 -3.08 -25.98
CA GLN A 280 -19.69 -2.95 -26.34
C GLN A 280 -20.07 -1.48 -26.61
N LEU A 281 -19.58 -0.54 -25.78
CA LEU A 281 -19.80 0.89 -26.03
C LEU A 281 -19.22 1.31 -27.38
N ALA A 282 -17.99 0.87 -27.72
CA ALA A 282 -17.35 1.22 -28.99
C ALA A 282 -18.13 0.74 -30.21
N GLN A 283 -18.85 -0.38 -30.11
CA GLN A 283 -19.70 -0.96 -31.16
C GLN A 283 -21.14 -0.44 -31.15
N ALA A 284 -21.56 0.25 -30.10
CA ALA A 284 -22.89 0.77 -29.97
C ALA A 284 -23.20 1.91 -30.93
N GLN A 285 -24.50 2.25 -31.08
CA GLN A 285 -24.91 3.42 -31.83
C GLN A 285 -24.48 4.73 -31.17
N SER A 286 -24.32 5.79 -31.96
CA SER A 286 -24.05 7.13 -31.46
C SER A 286 -25.10 7.56 -30.43
N GLY A 287 -24.65 8.14 -29.33
CA GLY A 287 -25.47 8.48 -28.15
C GLY A 287 -25.46 7.45 -27.03
N ALA A 288 -24.90 6.25 -27.20
CA ALA A 288 -24.70 5.28 -26.11
C ALA A 288 -23.72 5.80 -25.06
N ARG A 289 -24.00 5.52 -23.77
CA ARG A 289 -23.22 6.01 -22.64
C ARG A 289 -22.80 4.89 -21.71
N LEU A 290 -21.63 5.06 -21.11
CA LEU A 290 -21.09 4.22 -20.04
C LEU A 290 -20.58 5.12 -18.92
N TYR A 291 -21.11 4.96 -17.71
CA TYR A 291 -20.67 5.71 -16.55
C TYR A 291 -19.62 4.92 -15.79
N THR A 292 -18.43 5.49 -15.66
CA THR A 292 -17.32 4.95 -14.87
C THR A 292 -17.41 5.45 -13.41
N GLN A 293 -16.33 5.31 -12.63
CA GLN A 293 -16.27 5.88 -11.27
C GLN A 293 -16.14 7.40 -11.27
N THR A 294 -15.50 7.96 -12.29
CA THR A 294 -15.06 9.36 -12.31
C THR A 294 -15.48 10.11 -13.56
N HIS A 295 -15.86 9.40 -14.64
CA HIS A 295 -16.16 9.99 -15.95
C HIS A 295 -17.37 9.36 -16.60
N GLU A 296 -17.98 10.11 -17.51
CA GLU A 296 -18.93 9.60 -18.50
C GLU A 296 -18.22 9.34 -19.82
N LEU A 297 -18.41 8.15 -20.40
CA LEU A 297 -17.93 7.79 -21.72
C LEU A 297 -19.11 7.80 -22.68
N LEU A 298 -19.13 8.72 -23.64
CA LEU A 298 -20.20 8.88 -24.62
C LEU A 298 -19.71 8.45 -26.01
N LYS A 299 -20.39 7.49 -26.62
CA LYS A 299 -20.14 7.09 -28.02
C LYS A 299 -20.70 8.13 -28.98
N ASP A 300 -19.86 8.69 -29.84
CA ASP A 300 -20.27 9.54 -30.95
C ASP A 300 -19.56 9.16 -32.25
N ARG A 301 -20.28 8.54 -33.19
CA ARG A 301 -19.76 8.05 -34.46
C ARG A 301 -18.46 7.23 -34.27
N GLY A 302 -17.32 7.70 -34.84
CA GLY A 302 -16.01 7.05 -34.79
C GLY A 302 -15.19 7.36 -33.51
N VAL A 303 -15.77 8.00 -32.50
CA VAL A 303 -15.06 8.44 -31.30
C VAL A 303 -15.78 8.05 -30.00
N ILE A 304 -15.05 8.09 -28.89
CA ILE A 304 -15.62 8.13 -27.53
C ILE A 304 -15.24 9.49 -26.90
N LEU A 305 -16.24 10.24 -26.45
CA LEU A 305 -16.03 11.44 -25.66
C LEU A 305 -15.96 11.05 -24.20
N ILE A 306 -14.96 11.60 -23.49
CA ILE A 306 -14.67 11.31 -22.08
C ILE A 306 -14.86 12.61 -21.31
N ASN A 307 -15.92 12.67 -20.51
CA ASN A 307 -16.32 13.84 -19.73
C ASN A 307 -16.16 13.55 -18.24
N ALA A 308 -15.69 14.53 -17.46
CA ALA A 308 -15.50 14.41 -15.99
C ALA A 308 -16.84 14.47 -15.23
#